data_95629235bc95caf07f30eba136b36bb0
#
_entry.id   95629235bc95caf07f30eba136b36bb0
#
_cell.length_a   1.000
_cell.length_b   1.000
_cell.length_c   1.000
_cell.angle_alpha   90.00
_cell.angle_beta   90.00
_cell.angle_gamma   90.00
#
_symmetry.space_group_name_H-M   'P 1'
#
loop_
_entity.id
_entity.type
_entity.pdbx_description
1 polymer ?
#
loop_
_entity_poly.entity_id
_entity_poly.type
_entity_poly.pdbx_seq_one_letter_code
_entity_poly.pdbx_strand_id
1 'polypeptide(L)'
;MKGYRGIILIALAMAVSATATATSRDQAQRIHNRLAGVPADAATLTEMAQLIDNNQVAEAAELAMDNPAFYNVTIKQFATPWTNEAQDVFAPLNDYTATIIGVVRDDVDFRRILYSDLL
;
A
#
# COMPACT_ATOMS: atom_id res chain seq x y z
N MET A 1 37.66 -41.52 15.58
CA MET A 1 36.98 -40.24 15.88
C MET A 1 36.88 -39.30 14.64
N LYS A 2 36.46 -39.81 13.48
CA LYS A 2 36.37 -39.02 12.22
C LYS A 2 34.91 -38.81 11.72
N GLY A 3 33.90 -39.34 12.41
CA GLY A 3 32.48 -39.31 11.94
C GLY A 3 31.62 -38.12 12.39
N TYR A 4 31.98 -37.47 13.47
CA TYR A 4 31.10 -36.45 14.07
C TYR A 4 31.22 -35.02 13.45
N ARG A 5 32.33 -34.73 12.78
CA ARG A 5 32.56 -33.43 12.15
C ARG A 5 31.65 -33.19 10.93
N GLY A 6 31.32 -34.24 10.19
CA GLY A 6 30.43 -34.15 9.04
C GLY A 6 28.95 -33.91 9.43
N ILE A 7 28.50 -34.54 10.53
CA ILE A 7 27.12 -34.45 10.99
C ILE A 7 26.81 -33.04 11.58
N ILE A 8 27.78 -32.43 12.27
CA ILE A 8 27.65 -31.09 12.84
C ILE A 8 27.56 -30.03 11.72
N LEU A 9 28.33 -30.20 10.63
CA LEU A 9 28.26 -29.27 9.49
C LEU A 9 26.95 -29.36 8.71
N ILE A 10 26.32 -30.53 8.59
CA ILE A 10 25.03 -30.72 7.93
C ILE A 10 23.90 -30.16 8.82
N ALA A 11 23.95 -30.30 10.14
CA ALA A 11 22.97 -29.74 11.05
C ALA A 11 23.02 -28.17 11.08
N LEU A 12 24.20 -27.59 10.95
CA LEU A 12 24.37 -26.14 10.89
C LEU A 12 23.88 -25.54 9.56
N ALA A 13 24.01 -26.29 8.45
CA ALA A 13 23.54 -25.83 7.14
C ALA A 13 21.99 -25.82 7.01
N MET A 14 21.28 -26.67 7.76
CA MET A 14 19.81 -26.69 7.79
C MET A 14 19.17 -25.59 8.66
N ALA A 15 19.92 -24.97 9.54
CA ALA A 15 19.43 -23.90 10.42
C ALA A 15 19.33 -22.52 9.74
N VAL A 16 19.86 -22.34 8.53
CA VAL A 16 19.94 -21.03 7.85
C VAL A 16 18.78 -20.76 6.88
N SER A 17 17.85 -21.69 6.69
CA SER A 17 16.75 -21.56 5.71
C SER A 17 15.41 -21.17 6.33
N ALA A 18 15.39 -20.51 7.47
CA ALA A 18 14.19 -19.82 7.92
C ALA A 18 14.01 -18.54 7.08
N THR A 19 13.47 -18.68 5.88
CA THR A 19 12.91 -17.52 5.16
C THR A 19 11.82 -16.95 6.05
N ALA A 20 12.06 -15.75 6.60
CA ALA A 20 11.04 -15.02 7.33
C ALA A 20 9.91 -14.71 6.35
N THR A 21 8.88 -15.55 6.30
CA THR A 21 7.65 -15.24 5.57
C THR A 21 6.96 -14.11 6.32
N ALA A 22 6.69 -13.02 5.63
CA ALA A 22 5.91 -11.93 6.21
C ALA A 22 4.54 -12.46 6.63
N THR A 23 4.13 -12.17 7.87
CA THR A 23 2.80 -12.57 8.36
C THR A 23 1.71 -11.82 7.57
N SER A 24 0.49 -12.35 7.55
CA SER A 24 -0.65 -11.67 6.91
C SER A 24 -0.89 -10.29 7.53
N ARG A 25 -0.59 -10.14 8.82
CA ARG A 25 -0.65 -8.85 9.50
C ARG A 25 0.42 -7.87 9.00
N ASP A 26 1.64 -8.32 8.76
CA ASP A 26 2.71 -7.48 8.18
C ASP A 26 2.39 -7.09 6.74
N GLN A 27 1.75 -7.99 5.98
CA GLN A 27 1.27 -7.70 4.64
C GLN A 27 0.14 -6.66 4.67
N ALA A 28 -0.85 -6.84 5.55
CA ALA A 28 -1.94 -5.89 5.77
C ALA A 28 -1.41 -4.49 6.10
N GLN A 29 -0.48 -4.40 7.04
CA GLN A 29 0.14 -3.12 7.41
C GLN A 29 0.86 -2.45 6.25
N ARG A 30 1.59 -3.21 5.41
CA ARG A 30 2.25 -2.66 4.22
C ARG A 30 1.27 -2.18 3.17
N ILE A 31 0.20 -2.94 2.92
CA ILE A 31 -0.87 -2.56 1.98
C ILE A 31 -1.51 -1.26 2.46
N HIS A 32 -1.96 -1.22 3.71
CA HIS A 32 -2.63 -0.03 4.26
C HIS A 32 -1.72 1.21 4.25
N ASN A 33 -0.49 1.09 4.72
CA ASN A 33 0.46 2.22 4.75
C ASN A 33 0.76 2.77 3.35
N ARG A 34 0.75 1.92 2.32
CA ARG A 34 0.99 2.35 0.93
C ARG A 34 -0.23 2.96 0.28
N LEU A 35 -1.42 2.43 0.55
CA LEU A 35 -2.66 2.90 -0.06
C LEU A 35 -3.24 4.10 0.70
N ALA A 36 -3.40 4.02 2.00
CA ALA A 36 -3.93 5.13 2.78
C ALA A 36 -2.87 6.21 3.12
N GLY A 37 -1.58 5.87 3.11
CA GLY A 37 -0.49 6.79 3.46
C GLY A 37 -0.40 7.10 4.96
N VAL A 38 -1.19 6.41 5.78
CA VAL A 38 -1.25 6.54 7.25
C VAL A 38 -1.30 5.15 7.88
N PRO A 39 -0.89 4.99 9.15
CA PRO A 39 -1.03 3.72 9.86
C PRO A 39 -2.50 3.34 10.04
N ALA A 40 -2.80 2.03 9.90
CA ALA A 40 -4.11 1.48 10.22
C ALA A 40 -4.28 1.30 11.73
N ASP A 41 -5.51 1.37 12.22
CA ASP A 41 -5.85 0.92 13.56
C ASP A 41 -5.80 -0.62 13.69
N ALA A 42 -5.86 -1.11 14.94
CA ALA A 42 -5.69 -2.53 15.22
C ALA A 42 -6.86 -3.40 14.69
N ALA A 43 -8.07 -2.84 14.61
CA ALA A 43 -9.25 -3.56 14.11
C ALA A 43 -9.14 -3.75 12.60
N THR A 44 -8.88 -2.67 11.85
CA THR A 44 -8.65 -2.69 10.40
C THR A 44 -7.51 -3.65 10.02
N LEU A 45 -6.38 -3.62 10.74
CA LEU A 45 -5.28 -4.56 10.48
C LEU A 45 -5.67 -6.03 10.71
N THR A 46 -6.53 -6.29 11.70
CA THR A 46 -6.99 -7.65 11.96
C THR A 46 -7.90 -8.14 10.86
N GLU A 47 -8.84 -7.32 10.42
CA GLU A 47 -9.76 -7.63 9.32
C GLU A 47 -8.99 -7.84 8.00
N MET A 48 -8.10 -6.93 7.64
CA MET A 48 -7.24 -7.08 6.47
C MET A 48 -6.39 -8.36 6.52
N ALA A 49 -5.84 -8.71 7.69
CA ALA A 49 -5.05 -9.94 7.83
C ALA A 49 -5.93 -11.18 7.61
N GLN A 50 -7.17 -11.19 8.09
CA GLN A 50 -8.12 -12.29 7.83
C GLN A 50 -8.48 -12.41 6.35
N LEU A 51 -8.68 -11.29 5.65
CA LEU A 51 -8.91 -11.29 4.21
C LEU A 51 -7.71 -11.89 3.46
N ILE A 52 -6.48 -11.51 3.83
CA ILE A 52 -5.26 -12.04 3.23
C ILE A 52 -5.12 -13.55 3.50
N ASP A 53 -5.39 -14.01 4.72
CA ASP A 53 -5.37 -15.43 5.08
C ASP A 53 -6.38 -16.26 4.25
N ASN A 54 -7.49 -15.63 3.88
CA ASN A 54 -8.51 -16.21 3.00
C ASN A 54 -8.21 -16.02 1.48
N ASN A 55 -6.99 -15.56 1.14
CA ASN A 55 -6.58 -15.27 -0.24
C ASN A 55 -7.41 -14.17 -0.95
N GLN A 56 -7.98 -13.24 -0.16
CA GLN A 56 -8.79 -12.10 -0.60
C GLN A 56 -7.96 -10.80 -0.48
N VAL A 57 -6.83 -10.75 -1.20
CA VAL A 57 -5.89 -9.61 -1.10
C VAL A 57 -6.47 -8.35 -1.74
N ALA A 58 -7.30 -8.49 -2.77
CA ALA A 58 -7.97 -7.36 -3.42
C ALA A 58 -8.93 -6.66 -2.46
N GLU A 59 -9.77 -7.42 -1.75
CA GLU A 59 -10.71 -6.90 -0.76
C GLU A 59 -9.97 -6.22 0.42
N ALA A 60 -8.82 -6.77 0.82
CA ALA A 60 -7.98 -6.11 1.81
C ALA A 60 -7.42 -4.76 1.31
N ALA A 61 -7.12 -4.64 0.02
CA ALA A 61 -6.69 -3.37 -0.57
C ALA A 61 -7.84 -2.37 -0.67
N GLU A 62 -9.05 -2.82 -1.04
CA GLU A 62 -10.26 -2.00 -1.06
C GLU A 62 -10.56 -1.44 0.33
N LEU A 63 -10.50 -2.27 1.37
CA LEU A 63 -10.68 -1.83 2.75
C LEU A 63 -9.66 -0.75 3.17
N ALA A 64 -8.42 -0.84 2.69
CA ALA A 64 -7.43 0.21 2.93
C ALA A 64 -7.75 1.52 2.19
N MET A 65 -8.36 1.44 0.99
CA MET A 65 -8.76 2.63 0.20
C MET A 65 -10.03 3.30 0.74
N ASP A 66 -10.84 2.60 1.55
CA ASP A 66 -11.98 3.20 2.26
C ASP A 66 -11.54 4.24 3.30
N ASN A 67 -10.28 4.23 3.71
CA ASN A 67 -9.74 5.24 4.60
C ASN A 67 -9.69 6.61 3.87
N PRO A 68 -10.29 7.69 4.41
CA PRO A 68 -10.27 9.02 3.79
C PRO A 68 -8.86 9.55 3.47
N ALA A 69 -7.84 9.06 4.17
CA ALA A 69 -6.45 9.42 3.89
C ALA A 69 -5.97 8.91 2.52
N PHE A 70 -6.59 7.89 1.93
CA PHE A 70 -6.32 7.49 0.56
C PHE A 70 -6.46 8.68 -0.41
N TYR A 71 -7.55 9.46 -0.30
CA TYR A 71 -7.77 10.65 -1.13
C TYR A 71 -6.95 11.85 -0.63
N ASN A 72 -6.98 12.11 0.68
CA ASN A 72 -6.45 13.32 1.28
C ASN A 72 -4.93 13.32 1.44
N VAL A 73 -4.31 12.15 1.43
CA VAL A 73 -2.85 11.99 1.55
C VAL A 73 -2.30 11.37 0.26
N THR A 74 -2.67 10.14 -0.07
CA THR A 74 -2.02 9.38 -1.16
C THR A 74 -2.33 9.97 -2.52
N ILE A 75 -3.60 10.14 -2.90
CA ILE A 75 -3.96 10.71 -4.22
C ILE A 75 -3.54 12.17 -4.32
N LYS A 76 -3.69 12.93 -3.24
CA LYS A 76 -3.21 14.32 -3.19
C LYS A 76 -1.71 14.40 -3.43
N GLN A 77 -0.89 13.62 -2.72
CA GLN A 77 0.57 13.63 -2.88
C GLN A 77 1.01 13.12 -4.25
N PHE A 78 0.25 12.21 -4.85
CA PHE A 78 0.51 11.72 -6.21
C PHE A 78 0.28 12.81 -7.26
N ALA A 79 -0.83 13.57 -7.16
CA ALA A 79 -1.22 14.55 -8.16
C ALA A 79 -0.53 15.92 -7.98
N THR A 80 -0.27 16.36 -6.73
CA THR A 80 0.26 17.68 -6.43
C THR A 80 1.57 18.02 -7.15
N PRO A 81 2.56 17.14 -7.28
CA PRO A 81 3.81 17.41 -7.99
C PRO A 81 3.59 17.77 -9.48
N TRP A 82 2.50 17.34 -10.09
CA TRP A 82 2.20 17.64 -11.51
C TRP A 82 1.74 19.08 -11.71
N THR A 83 1.42 19.78 -10.63
CA THR A 83 0.80 21.11 -10.67
C THR A 83 1.75 22.24 -10.31
N ASN A 84 3.01 21.93 -10.02
CA ASN A 84 4.00 22.93 -9.64
C ASN A 84 5.39 22.58 -10.21
N GLU A 85 6.16 23.61 -10.55
CA GLU A 85 7.48 23.48 -11.19
C GLU A 85 8.50 22.77 -10.26
N ALA A 86 8.41 23.00 -8.96
CA ALA A 86 9.30 22.38 -7.97
C ALA A 86 8.98 20.89 -7.72
N GLN A 87 7.88 20.37 -8.29
CA GLN A 87 7.38 19.02 -8.05
C GLN A 87 7.21 18.69 -6.56
N ASP A 88 6.82 19.69 -5.79
CA ASP A 88 6.67 19.60 -4.33
C ASP A 88 5.31 19.01 -3.95
N VAL A 89 5.31 18.00 -3.08
CA VAL A 89 4.09 17.36 -2.53
C VAL A 89 3.39 18.24 -1.49
N PHE A 90 4.08 19.25 -0.95
CA PHE A 90 3.54 20.17 0.07
C PHE A 90 2.87 21.40 -0.51
N ALA A 91 2.82 21.52 -1.85
CA ALA A 91 2.10 22.61 -2.49
C ALA A 91 0.61 22.60 -2.07
N PRO A 92 -0.06 23.77 -2.01
CA PRO A 92 -1.47 23.85 -1.65
C PRO A 92 -2.35 23.03 -2.61
N LEU A 93 -3.49 22.55 -2.10
CA LEU A 93 -4.53 21.96 -2.93
C LEU A 93 -4.97 22.98 -3.98
N ASN A 94 -4.98 22.58 -5.24
CA ASN A 94 -5.45 23.38 -6.36
C ASN A 94 -6.52 22.61 -7.15
N ASP A 95 -7.18 23.30 -8.08
CA ASP A 95 -8.32 22.75 -8.83
C ASP A 95 -7.95 21.48 -9.60
N TYR A 96 -6.75 21.40 -10.19
CA TYR A 96 -6.31 20.21 -10.91
C TYR A 96 -6.16 19.01 -9.96
N THR A 97 -5.50 19.20 -8.82
CA THR A 97 -5.37 18.13 -7.81
C THR A 97 -6.74 17.70 -7.26
N ALA A 98 -7.64 18.67 -7.01
CA ALA A 98 -9.01 18.38 -6.58
C ALA A 98 -9.79 17.60 -7.65
N THR A 99 -9.62 17.93 -8.92
CA THR A 99 -10.23 17.22 -10.05
C THR A 99 -9.73 15.76 -10.13
N ILE A 100 -8.41 15.53 -9.97
CA ILE A 100 -7.86 14.17 -9.93
C ILE A 100 -8.48 13.35 -8.79
N ILE A 101 -8.55 13.92 -7.60
CA ILE A 101 -9.18 13.27 -6.44
C ILE A 101 -10.64 12.93 -6.76
N GLY A 102 -11.40 13.86 -7.34
CA GLY A 102 -12.80 13.65 -7.72
C GLY A 102 -12.97 12.53 -8.75
N VAL A 103 -12.15 12.51 -9.80
CA VAL A 103 -12.18 11.47 -10.83
C VAL A 103 -11.92 10.08 -10.25
N VAL A 104 -10.95 9.94 -9.34
CA VAL A 104 -10.66 8.66 -8.68
C VAL A 104 -11.77 8.25 -7.73
N ARG A 105 -12.29 9.19 -6.92
CA ARG A 105 -13.35 8.92 -5.94
C ARG A 105 -14.66 8.50 -6.58
N ASP A 106 -15.01 9.14 -7.70
CA ASP A 106 -16.30 8.94 -8.38
C ASP A 106 -16.22 7.88 -9.48
N ASP A 107 -15.10 7.11 -9.53
CA ASP A 107 -14.84 6.04 -10.52
C ASP A 107 -15.06 6.49 -11.97
N VAL A 108 -14.65 7.71 -12.28
CA VAL A 108 -14.75 8.29 -13.63
C VAL A 108 -13.55 7.84 -14.47
N ASP A 109 -13.77 7.56 -15.76
CA ASP A 109 -12.69 7.22 -16.67
C ASP A 109 -11.57 8.29 -16.62
N PHE A 110 -10.41 7.88 -16.10
CA PHE A 110 -9.26 8.75 -15.87
C PHE A 110 -8.77 9.46 -17.15
N ARG A 111 -9.00 8.90 -18.32
CA ARG A 111 -8.66 9.52 -19.60
C ARG A 111 -9.38 10.86 -19.84
N ARG A 112 -10.51 11.08 -19.17
CA ARG A 112 -11.28 12.32 -19.27
C ARG A 112 -10.49 13.55 -18.82
N ILE A 113 -9.51 13.40 -17.96
CA ILE A 113 -8.61 14.47 -17.53
C ILE A 113 -7.88 15.11 -18.73
N LEU A 114 -7.67 14.35 -19.81
CA LEU A 114 -6.92 14.80 -20.97
C LEU A 114 -7.77 15.57 -22.01
N TYR A 115 -9.09 15.44 -21.99
CA TYR A 115 -9.93 15.98 -23.07
C TYR A 115 -11.27 16.55 -22.62
N SER A 116 -11.66 16.36 -21.35
CA SER A 116 -12.95 16.88 -20.86
C SER A 116 -12.77 18.25 -20.19
N ASP A 117 -13.75 19.11 -20.40
CA ASP A 117 -13.95 20.30 -19.56
C ASP A 117 -14.56 19.82 -18.24
N LEU A 118 -13.74 19.77 -17.19
CA LEU A 118 -14.09 19.26 -15.89
C LEU A 118 -14.32 20.37 -14.84
N LEU A 119 -14.47 21.63 -15.30
CA LEU A 119 -14.76 22.79 -14.45
C LEU A 119 -16.26 22.98 -14.27
#